data_69c26844dc734fc50030cd5de1342e70
#
_entry.id   69c26844dc734fc50030cd5de1342e70
#
_cell.length_a   1.000
_cell.length_b   1.000
_cell.length_c   1.000
_cell.angle_alpha   90.00
_cell.angle_beta   90.00
_cell.angle_gamma   90.00
#
_symmetry.space_group_name_H-M   'P 1'
#
loop_
_entity.id
_entity.type
_entity.pdbx_description
1 polymer ?
#
loop_
_entity_poly.entity_id
_entity_poly.type
_entity_poly.pdbx_seq_one_letter_code
_entity_poly.pdbx_strand_id
1 'polypeptide(L)'
;MRAIGIDIGGTKIAGAVVDELGQIVAHDRRPTSASEPQVIEDTVVAMVQHLSAGQAELGETVVAVGVAAAGFIDASQSIVYYAPNISWRNEPFREKLQERLGLHIVIENDANAAGWAEFRFGAGRLVSDMVMLTIGTGVGGAIVSRDTLFRGGFGAGAELGHLRVVPNGLPCGCGAHGCIEQYGSGRALLRIANELADAGGIGQALASVRARNGLLTGLDVSALVEIDDPGALAALRTLGSSLGQAAASLAAVLDPQLFVIGGGVAQAGDKLLEPIRLAFLETLPARGYHPEPEFAIAELVNDAGVVGAADLARHYAETI
;
A
#
# COMPACT_ATOMS: atom_id res chain seq x y z
N MET A 1 -20.24 11.09 11.58
CA MET A 1 -19.58 10.35 12.70
C MET A 1 -18.07 10.32 12.47
N ARG A 2 -17.27 10.60 13.51
CA ARG A 2 -15.81 10.63 13.40
C ARG A 2 -15.21 9.30 13.86
N ALA A 3 -14.18 8.82 13.15
CA ALA A 3 -13.41 7.65 13.55
C ALA A 3 -11.92 8.00 13.58
N ILE A 4 -11.12 7.25 14.35
CA ILE A 4 -9.66 7.39 14.35
C ILE A 4 -9.08 6.28 13.48
N GLY A 5 -8.19 6.67 12.57
CA GLY A 5 -7.32 5.74 11.86
C GLY A 5 -5.90 5.83 12.41
N ILE A 6 -5.30 4.69 12.62
CA ILE A 6 -3.89 4.53 12.98
C ILE A 6 -3.20 3.72 11.88
N ASP A 7 -2.05 4.17 11.42
CA ASP A 7 -1.20 3.45 10.46
C ASP A 7 0.16 3.18 11.12
N ILE A 8 0.47 1.90 11.35
CA ILE A 8 1.68 1.44 12.03
C ILE A 8 2.73 1.05 10.99
N GLY A 9 3.57 2.02 10.63
CA GLY A 9 4.73 1.78 9.78
C GLY A 9 5.98 1.34 10.58
N GLY A 10 7.00 0.87 9.89
CA GLY A 10 8.24 0.38 10.50
C GLY A 10 9.07 1.46 11.23
N THR A 11 8.88 2.74 10.93
CA THR A 11 9.66 3.86 11.50
C THR A 11 8.79 4.90 12.20
N LYS A 12 7.53 5.00 11.86
CA LYS A 12 6.57 5.96 12.41
C LYS A 12 5.19 5.33 12.53
N ILE A 13 4.43 5.80 13.51
CA ILE A 13 2.99 5.57 13.66
C ILE A 13 2.30 6.88 13.31
N ALA A 14 1.37 6.85 12.37
CA ALA A 14 0.52 7.96 12.03
C ALA A 14 -0.89 7.73 12.58
N GLY A 15 -1.51 8.76 13.15
CA GLY A 15 -2.88 8.72 13.62
C GLY A 15 -3.64 9.92 13.10
N ALA A 16 -4.91 9.74 12.75
CA ALA A 16 -5.79 10.82 12.32
C ALA A 16 -7.22 10.60 12.76
N VAL A 17 -7.93 11.70 13.07
CA VAL A 17 -9.38 11.71 13.14
C VAL A 17 -9.92 12.00 11.75
N VAL A 18 -10.80 11.13 11.28
CA VAL A 18 -11.36 11.18 9.93
C VAL A 18 -12.87 11.29 10.02
N ASP A 19 -13.44 12.24 9.28
CA ASP A 19 -14.88 12.40 9.16
C ASP A 19 -15.51 11.43 8.15
N GLU A 20 -16.82 11.48 7.98
CA GLU A 20 -17.57 10.60 7.09
C GLU A 20 -17.33 10.89 5.58
N LEU A 21 -16.69 12.01 5.26
CA LEU A 21 -16.29 12.37 3.91
C LEU A 21 -14.84 11.98 3.60
N GLY A 22 -14.17 11.26 4.54
CA GLY A 22 -12.76 10.88 4.41
C GLY A 22 -11.77 12.01 4.69
N GLN A 23 -12.24 13.15 5.22
CA GLN A 23 -11.38 14.30 5.51
C GLN A 23 -10.69 14.16 6.87
N ILE A 24 -9.39 14.42 6.91
CA ILE A 24 -8.61 14.44 8.14
C ILE A 24 -8.88 15.76 8.86
N VAL A 25 -9.47 15.69 10.06
CA VAL A 25 -9.79 16.86 10.90
C VAL A 25 -8.81 17.09 12.05
N ALA A 26 -8.02 16.06 12.41
CA ALA A 26 -6.91 16.14 13.35
C ALA A 26 -5.90 15.03 13.06
N HIS A 27 -4.63 15.24 13.40
CA HIS A 27 -3.58 14.23 13.21
C HIS A 27 -2.56 14.23 14.35
N ASP A 28 -1.90 13.08 14.55
CA ASP A 28 -0.77 12.89 15.45
C ASP A 28 0.26 11.97 14.77
N ARG A 29 1.54 12.15 15.06
CA ARG A 29 2.61 11.30 14.53
C ARG A 29 3.63 11.01 15.59
N ARG A 30 4.01 9.74 15.75
CA ARG A 30 5.00 9.29 16.73
C ARG A 30 5.99 8.30 16.12
N PRO A 31 7.19 8.15 16.68
CA PRO A 31 8.15 7.14 16.22
C PRO A 31 7.64 5.73 16.54
N THR A 32 8.00 4.73 15.72
CA THR A 32 7.74 3.32 15.99
C THR A 32 8.93 2.69 16.71
N SER A 33 8.66 1.93 17.78
CA SER A 33 9.63 1.03 18.43
C SER A 33 9.40 -0.39 17.94
N ALA A 34 9.87 -0.71 16.74
CA ALA A 34 9.54 -1.95 16.03
C ALA A 34 9.98 -3.23 16.77
N SER A 35 11.00 -3.16 17.65
CA SER A 35 11.49 -4.27 18.46
C SER A 35 10.70 -4.51 19.75
N GLU A 36 9.84 -3.56 20.14
CA GLU A 36 9.14 -3.56 21.43
C GLU A 36 7.62 -3.49 21.23
N PRO A 37 6.93 -4.62 21.06
CA PRO A 37 5.49 -4.68 20.80
C PRO A 37 4.65 -3.91 21.82
N GLN A 38 5.01 -3.97 23.11
CA GLN A 38 4.31 -3.25 24.17
C GLN A 38 4.39 -1.73 24.01
N VAL A 39 5.54 -1.21 23.57
CA VAL A 39 5.72 0.24 23.32
C VAL A 39 4.85 0.71 22.16
N ILE A 40 4.64 -0.12 21.15
CA ILE A 40 3.72 0.18 20.05
C ILE A 40 2.28 0.27 20.58
N GLU A 41 1.84 -0.71 21.37
CA GLU A 41 0.52 -0.72 22.00
C GLU A 41 0.31 0.54 22.85
N ASP A 42 1.24 0.85 23.75
CA ASP A 42 1.18 2.05 24.60
C ASP A 42 1.13 3.34 23.78
N THR A 43 1.88 3.39 22.69
CA THR A 43 1.90 4.53 21.77
C THR A 43 0.54 4.71 21.09
N VAL A 44 -0.04 3.63 20.57
CA VAL A 44 -1.38 3.67 19.93
C VAL A 44 -2.44 4.10 20.92
N VAL A 45 -2.45 3.53 22.12
CA VAL A 45 -3.41 3.93 23.19
C VAL A 45 -3.29 5.41 23.51
N ALA A 46 -2.07 5.91 23.73
CA ALA A 46 -1.86 7.32 24.05
C ALA A 46 -2.23 8.27 22.89
N MET A 47 -2.02 7.84 21.62
CA MET A 47 -2.44 8.61 20.44
C MET A 47 -3.97 8.68 20.35
N VAL A 48 -4.66 7.54 20.51
CA VAL A 48 -6.12 7.48 20.47
C VAL A 48 -6.74 8.34 21.59
N GLN A 49 -6.22 8.25 22.81
CA GLN A 49 -6.68 9.08 23.94
C GLN A 49 -6.48 10.57 23.66
N HIS A 50 -5.32 10.97 23.14
CA HIS A 50 -5.02 12.36 22.79
C HIS A 50 -5.99 12.89 21.71
N LEU A 51 -6.15 12.15 20.61
CA LEU A 51 -7.04 12.53 19.52
C LEU A 51 -8.50 12.57 19.95
N SER A 52 -8.95 11.60 20.77
CA SER A 52 -10.32 11.55 21.30
C SER A 52 -10.61 12.72 22.24
N ALA A 53 -9.68 13.08 23.12
CA ALA A 53 -9.82 14.22 24.03
C ALA A 53 -9.99 15.53 23.26
N GLY A 54 -9.16 15.77 22.22
CA GLY A 54 -9.29 16.95 21.35
C GLY A 54 -10.65 17.02 20.63
N GLN A 55 -11.26 15.88 20.28
CA GLN A 55 -12.60 15.88 19.70
C GLN A 55 -13.69 16.17 20.74
N ALA A 56 -13.56 15.63 21.95
CA ALA A 56 -14.49 15.87 23.04
C ALA A 56 -14.56 17.36 23.44
N GLU A 57 -13.42 18.07 23.44
CA GLU A 57 -13.36 19.52 23.64
C GLU A 57 -14.15 20.32 22.58
N LEU A 58 -14.30 19.76 21.39
CA LEU A 58 -15.10 20.33 20.29
C LEU A 58 -16.58 19.89 20.32
N GLY A 59 -16.98 19.08 21.31
CA GLY A 59 -18.32 18.50 21.41
C GLY A 59 -18.57 17.36 20.43
N GLU A 60 -17.50 16.76 19.87
CA GLU A 60 -17.57 15.68 18.88
C GLU A 60 -17.20 14.32 19.50
N THR A 61 -17.78 13.25 19.00
CA THR A 61 -17.56 11.90 19.49
C THR A 61 -16.82 11.06 18.47
N VAL A 62 -15.79 10.33 18.92
CA VAL A 62 -15.14 9.27 18.15
C VAL A 62 -15.89 7.95 18.41
N VAL A 63 -16.36 7.30 17.34
CA VAL A 63 -17.21 6.09 17.46
C VAL A 63 -16.42 4.79 17.34
N ALA A 64 -15.28 4.81 16.65
CA ALA A 64 -14.46 3.62 16.39
C ALA A 64 -13.00 3.98 16.11
N VAL A 65 -12.13 2.98 16.20
CA VAL A 65 -10.71 3.08 15.87
C VAL A 65 -10.32 1.96 14.90
N GLY A 66 -9.77 2.31 13.75
CA GLY A 66 -9.16 1.38 12.83
C GLY A 66 -7.64 1.44 12.92
N VAL A 67 -6.99 0.28 12.88
CA VAL A 67 -5.54 0.19 12.90
C VAL A 67 -5.08 -0.55 11.65
N ALA A 68 -4.33 0.13 10.79
CA ALA A 68 -3.62 -0.44 9.67
C ALA A 68 -2.23 -0.88 10.12
N ALA A 69 -1.81 -2.08 9.77
CA ALA A 69 -0.50 -2.61 10.10
C ALA A 69 0.04 -3.49 8.95
N ALA A 70 1.33 -3.34 8.65
CA ALA A 70 2.01 -4.20 7.68
C ALA A 70 2.10 -5.63 8.24
N GLY A 71 1.32 -6.57 7.69
CA GLY A 71 1.29 -7.96 8.13
C GLY A 71 0.04 -8.72 7.72
N PHE A 72 0.02 -10.00 8.10
CA PHE A 72 -1.11 -10.90 7.87
C PHE A 72 -2.11 -10.76 9.01
N ILE A 73 -3.32 -10.33 8.71
CA ILE A 73 -4.41 -10.13 9.67
C ILE A 73 -5.43 -11.26 9.49
N ASP A 74 -6.01 -11.75 10.57
CA ASP A 74 -7.03 -12.78 10.53
C ASP A 74 -8.37 -12.28 9.94
N ALA A 75 -9.22 -13.20 9.50
CA ALA A 75 -10.51 -12.88 8.89
C ALA A 75 -11.46 -12.12 9.82
N SER A 76 -11.29 -12.25 11.14
CA SER A 76 -12.08 -11.51 12.14
C SER A 76 -11.52 -10.11 12.44
N GLN A 77 -10.43 -9.71 11.77
CA GLN A 77 -9.78 -8.40 11.93
C GLN A 77 -9.35 -8.11 13.39
N SER A 78 -8.80 -9.12 14.04
CA SER A 78 -8.50 -9.16 15.47
C SER A 78 -7.04 -9.46 15.79
N ILE A 79 -6.48 -10.45 15.09
CA ILE A 79 -5.17 -11.02 15.38
C ILE A 79 -4.22 -10.67 14.25
N VAL A 80 -3.04 -10.17 14.60
CA VAL A 80 -1.91 -10.07 13.67
C VAL A 80 -1.16 -11.39 13.72
N TYR A 81 -1.35 -12.27 12.74
CA TYR A 81 -0.66 -13.55 12.66
C TYR A 81 0.85 -13.38 12.59
N TYR A 82 1.28 -12.45 11.73
CA TYR A 82 2.68 -12.20 11.46
C TYR A 82 2.88 -10.79 10.90
N ALA A 83 3.82 -10.04 11.45
CA ALA A 83 4.27 -8.77 10.90
C ALA A 83 5.78 -8.84 10.60
N PRO A 84 6.23 -8.62 9.35
CA PRO A 84 7.64 -8.77 8.98
C PRO A 84 8.55 -7.70 9.62
N ASN A 85 8.01 -6.52 9.84
CA ASN A 85 8.76 -5.35 10.31
C ASN A 85 8.59 -5.07 11.81
N ILE A 86 7.76 -5.87 12.50
CA ILE A 86 7.43 -5.74 13.92
C ILE A 86 7.49 -7.15 14.52
N SER A 87 7.90 -7.28 15.78
CA SER A 87 8.05 -8.58 16.44
C SER A 87 6.72 -9.22 16.85
N TRP A 88 5.66 -9.02 16.07
CA TRP A 88 4.35 -9.62 16.32
C TRP A 88 4.21 -11.01 15.74
N ARG A 89 3.69 -11.94 16.55
CA ARG A 89 3.37 -13.32 16.20
C ARG A 89 2.10 -13.75 16.93
N ASN A 90 1.01 -13.98 16.20
CA ASN A 90 -0.32 -14.28 16.77
C ASN A 90 -0.72 -13.26 17.83
N GLU A 91 -0.51 -11.98 17.53
CA GLU A 91 -0.75 -10.87 18.46
C GLU A 91 -2.26 -10.55 18.53
N PRO A 92 -2.95 -10.70 19.66
CA PRO A 92 -4.38 -10.38 19.80
C PRO A 92 -4.58 -8.86 20.00
N PHE A 93 -4.14 -8.09 19.02
CA PHE A 93 -3.98 -6.65 19.14
C PHE A 93 -5.31 -5.90 19.31
N ARG A 94 -6.38 -6.39 18.65
CA ARG A 94 -7.73 -5.81 18.85
C ARG A 94 -8.20 -5.91 20.28
N GLU A 95 -8.12 -7.11 20.88
CA GLU A 95 -8.57 -7.36 22.25
C GLU A 95 -7.84 -6.45 23.25
N LYS A 96 -6.51 -6.39 23.15
CA LYS A 96 -5.68 -5.53 24.01
C LYS A 96 -6.05 -4.04 23.91
N LEU A 97 -6.28 -3.55 22.69
CA LEU A 97 -6.69 -2.16 22.50
C LEU A 97 -8.13 -1.91 23.01
N GLN A 98 -9.06 -2.84 22.79
CA GLN A 98 -10.43 -2.72 23.27
C GLN A 98 -10.51 -2.66 24.80
N GLU A 99 -9.75 -3.51 25.51
CA GLU A 99 -9.67 -3.51 26.98
C GLU A 99 -9.18 -2.17 27.54
N ARG A 100 -8.24 -1.53 26.86
CA ARG A 100 -7.60 -0.28 27.32
C ARG A 100 -8.37 0.99 26.93
N LEU A 101 -9.07 0.97 25.80
CA LEU A 101 -9.72 2.14 25.23
C LEU A 101 -11.24 2.16 25.42
N GLY A 102 -11.87 0.99 25.59
CA GLY A 102 -13.33 0.89 25.67
C GLY A 102 -14.05 1.30 24.38
N LEU A 103 -13.33 1.34 23.25
CA LEU A 103 -13.84 1.71 21.93
C LEU A 103 -13.92 0.47 21.01
N HIS A 104 -14.72 0.59 19.96
CA HIS A 104 -14.75 -0.41 18.91
C HIS A 104 -13.45 -0.34 18.08
N ILE A 105 -12.76 -1.48 17.96
CA ILE A 105 -11.45 -1.56 17.28
C ILE A 105 -11.53 -2.53 16.10
N VAL A 106 -10.93 -2.15 14.97
CA VAL A 106 -10.72 -3.00 13.79
C VAL A 106 -9.24 -2.98 13.43
N ILE A 107 -8.66 -4.15 13.18
CA ILE A 107 -7.29 -4.27 12.68
C ILE A 107 -7.34 -4.66 11.20
N GLU A 108 -6.57 -3.98 10.35
CA GLU A 108 -6.52 -4.27 8.91
C GLU A 108 -5.08 -4.28 8.40
N ASN A 109 -4.84 -4.96 7.29
CA ASN A 109 -3.59 -4.84 6.56
C ASN A 109 -3.44 -3.43 5.98
N ASP A 110 -2.21 -2.88 5.96
CA ASP A 110 -1.91 -1.51 5.53
C ASP A 110 -2.26 -1.25 4.05
N ALA A 111 -1.96 -2.20 3.15
CA ALA A 111 -2.30 -2.07 1.74
C ALA A 111 -3.82 -2.19 1.51
N ASN A 112 -4.50 -3.06 2.25
CA ASN A 112 -5.96 -3.18 2.24
C ASN A 112 -6.62 -1.87 2.70
N ALA A 113 -6.16 -1.29 3.81
CA ALA A 113 -6.67 -0.01 4.30
C ALA A 113 -6.46 1.10 3.26
N ALA A 114 -5.27 1.20 2.67
CA ALA A 114 -4.99 2.17 1.62
C ALA A 114 -5.88 1.97 0.38
N GLY A 115 -6.06 0.72 -0.06
CA GLY A 115 -6.95 0.40 -1.19
C GLY A 115 -8.40 0.73 -0.91
N TRP A 116 -8.88 0.48 0.31
CA TRP A 116 -10.22 0.87 0.73
C TRP A 116 -10.42 2.38 0.71
N ALA A 117 -9.42 3.14 1.19
CA ALA A 117 -9.47 4.60 1.13
C ALA A 117 -9.57 5.13 -0.30
N GLU A 118 -8.74 4.62 -1.20
CA GLU A 118 -8.78 4.98 -2.62
C GLU A 118 -10.12 4.61 -3.28
N PHE A 119 -10.69 3.47 -2.91
CA PHE A 119 -12.00 3.06 -3.38
C PHE A 119 -13.11 4.01 -2.90
N ARG A 120 -13.09 4.40 -1.63
CA ARG A 120 -14.15 5.22 -1.02
C ARG A 120 -14.03 6.70 -1.34
N PHE A 121 -12.81 7.24 -1.36
CA PHE A 121 -12.58 8.69 -1.36
C PHE A 121 -11.60 9.15 -2.42
N GLY A 122 -10.87 8.25 -3.06
CA GLY A 122 -9.83 8.55 -4.04
C GLY A 122 -10.19 8.13 -5.46
N ALA A 123 -9.21 7.61 -6.17
CA ALA A 123 -9.29 7.25 -7.59
C ALA A 123 -10.37 6.21 -7.90
N GLY A 124 -10.74 5.35 -6.93
CA GLY A 124 -11.71 4.25 -7.10
C GLY A 124 -13.17 4.60 -6.86
N ARG A 125 -13.52 5.82 -6.49
CA ARG A 125 -14.87 6.22 -6.03
C ARG A 125 -16.02 6.08 -7.04
N LEU A 126 -15.71 5.79 -8.30
CA LEU A 126 -16.71 5.66 -9.38
C LEU A 126 -16.84 4.24 -9.93
N VAL A 127 -16.16 3.26 -9.33
CA VAL A 127 -16.20 1.86 -9.77
C VAL A 127 -16.61 0.94 -8.60
N SER A 128 -17.05 -0.28 -8.90
CA SER A 128 -17.39 -1.30 -7.90
C SER A 128 -16.33 -2.39 -7.76
N ASP A 129 -15.49 -2.54 -8.79
CA ASP A 129 -14.44 -3.56 -8.85
C ASP A 129 -13.09 -2.91 -9.17
N MET A 130 -12.18 -2.95 -8.22
CA MET A 130 -10.89 -2.26 -8.26
C MET A 130 -9.76 -3.16 -7.73
N VAL A 131 -8.61 -3.06 -8.37
CA VAL A 131 -7.35 -3.61 -7.85
C VAL A 131 -6.38 -2.47 -7.61
N MET A 132 -5.83 -2.37 -6.41
CA MET A 132 -4.75 -1.43 -6.10
C MET A 132 -3.42 -2.17 -5.98
N LEU A 133 -2.37 -1.59 -6.55
CA LEU A 133 -0.98 -1.98 -6.34
C LEU A 133 -0.22 -0.82 -5.69
N THR A 134 0.34 -1.03 -4.51
CA THR A 134 1.17 -0.03 -3.81
C THR A 134 2.64 -0.32 -4.06
N ILE A 135 3.31 0.56 -4.81
CA ILE A 135 4.71 0.39 -5.24
C ILE A 135 5.62 1.22 -4.32
N GLY A 136 6.02 0.59 -3.23
CA GLY A 136 6.93 1.15 -2.21
C GLY A 136 8.26 0.41 -2.17
N THR A 137 8.81 0.19 -0.98
CA THR A 137 9.99 -0.68 -0.76
C THR A 137 9.73 -2.09 -1.30
N GLY A 138 8.52 -2.61 -1.08
CA GLY A 138 7.96 -3.82 -1.68
C GLY A 138 6.80 -3.48 -2.60
N VAL A 139 5.96 -4.49 -2.87
CA VAL A 139 4.67 -4.35 -3.56
C VAL A 139 3.58 -4.85 -2.64
N GLY A 140 2.67 -3.97 -2.26
CA GLY A 140 1.42 -4.34 -1.60
C GLY A 140 0.25 -4.36 -2.58
N GLY A 141 -0.88 -4.87 -2.13
CA GLY A 141 -2.08 -4.88 -2.95
C GLY A 141 -3.36 -4.87 -2.14
N ALA A 142 -4.43 -4.40 -2.77
CA ALA A 142 -5.79 -4.51 -2.28
C ALA A 142 -6.74 -4.84 -3.44
N ILE A 143 -7.79 -5.57 -3.14
CA ILE A 143 -8.84 -5.91 -4.08
C ILE A 143 -10.17 -5.47 -3.48
N VAL A 144 -10.92 -4.68 -4.22
CA VAL A 144 -12.33 -4.41 -3.94
C VAL A 144 -13.14 -5.08 -5.05
N SER A 145 -14.11 -5.89 -4.68
CA SER A 145 -15.01 -6.52 -5.62
C SER A 145 -16.45 -6.39 -5.14
N ARG A 146 -17.30 -5.88 -6.03
CA ARG A 146 -18.71 -5.58 -5.74
C ARG A 146 -18.87 -4.74 -4.48
N ASP A 147 -18.14 -3.61 -4.44
CA ASP A 147 -18.12 -2.65 -3.34
C ASP A 147 -17.63 -3.23 -1.99
N THR A 148 -16.97 -4.40 -2.01
CA THR A 148 -16.51 -5.07 -0.79
C THR A 148 -15.00 -5.34 -0.85
N LEU A 149 -14.29 -4.99 0.22
CA LEU A 149 -12.86 -5.29 0.36
C LEU A 149 -12.64 -6.79 0.51
N PHE A 150 -11.86 -7.37 -0.41
CA PHE A 150 -11.56 -8.79 -0.45
C PHE A 150 -10.43 -9.15 0.51
N ARG A 151 -10.71 -10.00 1.49
CA ARG A 151 -9.73 -10.49 2.48
C ARG A 151 -9.41 -11.98 2.33
N GLY A 152 -10.15 -12.69 1.47
CA GLY A 152 -10.04 -14.15 1.37
C GLY A 152 -10.65 -14.89 2.57
N GLY A 153 -10.56 -16.22 2.54
CA GLY A 153 -11.20 -17.09 3.54
C GLY A 153 -10.54 -17.06 4.92
N PHE A 154 -9.27 -16.65 5.00
CA PHE A 154 -8.49 -16.62 6.24
C PHE A 154 -8.03 -15.20 6.64
N GLY A 155 -8.42 -14.18 5.87
CA GLY A 155 -7.97 -12.81 6.11
C GLY A 155 -6.66 -12.42 5.43
N ALA A 156 -5.94 -13.37 4.85
CA ALA A 156 -4.62 -13.18 4.25
C ALA A 156 -4.66 -13.11 2.70
N GLY A 157 -5.79 -12.72 2.12
CA GLY A 157 -5.93 -12.51 0.67
C GLY A 157 -5.32 -11.19 0.21
N ALA A 158 -5.28 -11.01 -1.11
CA ALA A 158 -4.76 -9.80 -1.78
C ALA A 158 -3.26 -9.52 -1.58
N GLU A 159 -2.45 -10.51 -1.22
CA GLU A 159 -0.98 -10.44 -1.16
C GLU A 159 -0.38 -10.41 -2.59
N LEU A 160 -0.75 -9.36 -3.36
CA LEU A 160 -0.47 -9.26 -4.79
C LEU A 160 1.02 -9.16 -5.11
N GLY A 161 1.82 -8.60 -4.19
CA GLY A 161 3.28 -8.55 -4.31
C GLY A 161 3.93 -9.92 -4.41
N HIS A 162 3.24 -10.98 -3.95
CA HIS A 162 3.74 -12.35 -3.99
C HIS A 162 3.17 -13.19 -5.14
N LEU A 163 2.42 -12.57 -6.07
CA LEU A 163 2.06 -13.17 -7.34
C LEU A 163 3.35 -13.56 -8.11
N ARG A 164 3.48 -14.83 -8.47
CA ARG A 164 4.64 -15.32 -9.23
C ARG A 164 4.49 -15.00 -10.71
N VAL A 165 5.33 -14.09 -11.21
CA VAL A 165 5.34 -13.64 -12.61
C VAL A 165 6.53 -14.23 -13.42
N VAL A 166 7.58 -14.67 -12.74
CA VAL A 166 8.77 -15.28 -13.37
C VAL A 166 9.00 -16.67 -12.75
N PRO A 167 8.66 -17.77 -13.45
CA PRO A 167 8.95 -19.12 -12.95
C PRO A 167 10.44 -19.27 -12.64
N ASN A 168 10.77 -19.79 -11.45
CA ASN A 168 12.15 -19.95 -10.97
C ASN A 168 13.01 -18.66 -11.01
N GLY A 169 12.37 -17.49 -10.93
CA GLY A 169 13.03 -16.19 -10.94
C GLY A 169 13.75 -15.85 -9.63
N LEU A 170 13.93 -14.56 -9.38
CA LEU A 170 14.65 -14.05 -8.21
C LEU A 170 14.02 -14.56 -6.88
N PRO A 171 14.85 -14.86 -5.86
CA PRO A 171 14.35 -15.25 -4.54
C PRO A 171 13.58 -14.09 -3.90
N CYS A 172 12.48 -14.40 -3.23
CA CYS A 172 11.65 -13.43 -2.49
C CYS A 172 11.76 -13.68 -0.98
N GLY A 173 11.63 -12.60 -0.20
CA GLY A 173 11.62 -12.68 1.27
C GLY A 173 10.48 -13.54 1.86
N CYS A 174 9.43 -13.82 1.09
CA CYS A 174 8.36 -14.74 1.48
C CYS A 174 8.74 -16.24 1.39
N GLY A 175 9.95 -16.57 0.94
CA GLY A 175 10.44 -17.94 0.76
C GLY A 175 10.18 -18.53 -0.64
N ALA A 176 9.41 -17.84 -1.49
CA ALA A 176 9.17 -18.23 -2.89
C ALA A 176 10.18 -17.58 -3.86
N HIS A 177 10.05 -17.93 -5.15
CA HIS A 177 10.86 -17.36 -6.22
C HIS A 177 9.96 -16.75 -7.28
N GLY A 178 10.39 -15.63 -7.88
CA GLY A 178 9.75 -15.00 -9.03
C GLY A 178 8.51 -14.17 -8.71
N CYS A 179 8.33 -13.73 -7.46
CA CYS A 179 7.26 -12.83 -7.05
C CYS A 179 7.39 -11.47 -7.73
N ILE A 180 6.25 -10.84 -8.09
CA ILE A 180 6.25 -9.52 -8.75
C ILE A 180 6.99 -8.46 -7.93
N GLU A 181 7.03 -8.54 -6.63
CA GLU A 181 7.80 -7.64 -5.76
C GLU A 181 9.26 -7.54 -6.17
N GLN A 182 9.87 -8.64 -6.65
CA GLN A 182 11.26 -8.66 -7.07
C GLN A 182 11.52 -7.97 -8.42
N TYR A 183 10.45 -7.59 -9.14
CA TYR A 183 10.51 -6.98 -10.48
C TYR A 183 9.79 -5.63 -10.54
N GLY A 184 8.80 -5.40 -9.68
CA GLY A 184 7.91 -4.25 -9.71
C GLY A 184 8.01 -3.30 -8.49
N SER A 185 8.92 -3.54 -7.54
CA SER A 185 9.07 -2.71 -6.34
C SER A 185 10.11 -1.59 -6.50
N GLY A 186 10.16 -0.65 -5.56
CA GLY A 186 11.23 0.35 -5.48
C GLY A 186 12.62 -0.28 -5.31
N ARG A 187 12.73 -1.41 -4.60
CA ARG A 187 13.99 -2.18 -4.53
C ARG A 187 14.36 -2.75 -5.90
N ALA A 188 13.40 -3.24 -6.65
CA ALA A 188 13.63 -3.71 -8.02
C ALA A 188 14.07 -2.55 -8.93
N LEU A 189 13.45 -1.37 -8.81
CA LEU A 189 13.86 -0.18 -9.56
C LEU A 189 15.32 0.18 -9.29
N LEU A 190 15.73 0.20 -8.02
CA LEU A 190 17.13 0.46 -7.64
C LEU A 190 18.11 -0.58 -8.19
N ARG A 191 17.74 -1.86 -8.16
CA ARG A 191 18.55 -2.93 -8.73
C ARG A 191 18.73 -2.73 -10.23
N ILE A 192 17.64 -2.51 -10.97
CA ILE A 192 17.66 -2.28 -12.43
C ILE A 192 18.48 -1.02 -12.76
N ALA A 193 18.32 0.07 -12.01
CA ALA A 193 19.08 1.30 -12.20
C ALA A 193 20.59 1.08 -11.97
N ASN A 194 20.98 0.27 -10.97
CA ASN A 194 22.38 -0.09 -10.76
C ASN A 194 22.94 -0.97 -11.88
N GLU A 195 22.18 -1.94 -12.37
CA GLU A 195 22.57 -2.77 -13.53
C GLU A 195 22.82 -1.90 -14.77
N LEU A 196 21.96 -0.91 -15.04
CA LEU A 196 22.16 0.04 -16.14
C LEU A 196 23.37 0.95 -15.89
N ALA A 197 23.60 1.40 -14.69
CA ALA A 197 24.78 2.18 -14.32
C ALA A 197 26.09 1.40 -14.57
N ASP A 198 26.10 0.11 -14.27
CA ASP A 198 27.25 -0.77 -14.52
C ASP A 198 27.49 -1.05 -16.01
N ALA A 199 26.41 -1.16 -16.80
CA ALA A 199 26.48 -1.34 -18.23
C ALA A 199 26.97 -0.11 -19.01
N GLY A 200 26.89 1.09 -18.41
CA GLY A 200 27.25 2.36 -19.06
C GLY A 200 26.25 2.78 -20.15
N GLY A 201 26.70 3.49 -21.16
CA GLY A 201 25.83 3.96 -22.24
C GLY A 201 24.71 4.87 -21.69
N ILE A 202 23.43 4.48 -21.84
CA ILE A 202 22.29 5.24 -21.31
C ILE A 202 22.29 5.35 -19.78
N GLY A 203 22.98 4.44 -19.06
CA GLY A 203 23.13 4.46 -17.61
C GLY A 203 24.20 5.43 -17.08
N GLN A 204 24.85 6.24 -17.93
CA GLN A 204 25.94 7.12 -17.55
C GLN A 204 25.55 8.15 -16.46
N ALA A 205 24.35 8.70 -16.51
CA ALA A 205 23.86 9.64 -15.49
C ALA A 205 23.67 8.94 -14.13
N LEU A 206 23.06 7.75 -14.13
CA LEU A 206 22.92 6.90 -12.95
C LEU A 206 24.29 6.56 -12.32
N ALA A 207 25.28 6.16 -13.16
CA ALA A 207 26.65 5.88 -12.71
C ALA A 207 27.32 7.12 -12.08
N SER A 208 27.13 8.30 -12.69
CA SER A 208 27.69 9.55 -12.22
C SER A 208 27.12 9.99 -10.86
N VAL A 209 25.79 9.84 -10.66
CA VAL A 209 25.13 10.10 -9.39
C VAL A 209 25.62 9.13 -8.32
N ARG A 210 25.67 7.83 -8.63
CA ARG A 210 26.20 6.80 -7.73
C ARG A 210 27.63 7.07 -7.31
N ALA A 211 28.51 7.44 -8.25
CA ALA A 211 29.92 7.75 -7.95
C ALA A 211 30.06 8.98 -7.02
N ARG A 212 29.22 9.99 -7.19
CA ARG A 212 29.22 11.21 -6.36
C ARG A 212 28.67 10.96 -4.95
N ASN A 213 27.59 10.17 -4.83
CA ASN A 213 26.88 9.96 -3.57
C ASN A 213 27.32 8.69 -2.81
N GLY A 214 28.19 7.86 -3.39
CA GLY A 214 28.61 6.57 -2.87
C GLY A 214 27.61 5.43 -3.12
N LEU A 215 26.33 5.75 -3.27
CA LEU A 215 25.25 4.80 -3.58
C LEU A 215 24.15 5.51 -4.38
N LEU A 216 23.28 4.71 -5.03
CA LEU A 216 22.06 5.21 -5.68
C LEU A 216 20.87 5.00 -4.74
N THR A 217 20.05 6.04 -4.58
CA THR A 217 18.81 5.98 -3.80
C THR A 217 17.58 6.08 -4.70
N GLY A 218 16.39 5.74 -4.17
CA GLY A 218 15.12 5.95 -4.89
C GLY A 218 14.89 7.41 -5.28
N LEU A 219 15.28 8.36 -4.41
CA LEU A 219 15.18 9.79 -4.68
C LEU A 219 16.09 10.23 -5.83
N ASP A 220 17.31 9.66 -5.92
CA ASP A 220 18.22 9.94 -7.04
C ASP A 220 17.63 9.47 -8.37
N VAL A 221 17.04 8.26 -8.39
CA VAL A 221 16.38 7.75 -9.60
C VAL A 221 15.16 8.59 -9.95
N SER A 222 14.33 8.98 -8.96
CA SER A 222 13.18 9.86 -9.20
C SER A 222 13.60 11.20 -9.78
N ALA A 223 14.64 11.84 -9.25
CA ALA A 223 15.16 13.10 -9.77
C ALA A 223 15.66 12.97 -11.22
N LEU A 224 16.26 11.85 -11.57
CA LEU A 224 16.67 11.58 -12.97
C LEU A 224 15.47 11.29 -13.88
N VAL A 225 14.42 10.64 -13.37
CA VAL A 225 13.15 10.45 -14.11
C VAL A 225 12.48 11.80 -14.38
N GLU A 226 12.48 12.72 -13.44
CA GLU A 226 11.89 14.06 -13.62
C GLU A 226 12.50 14.82 -14.81
N ILE A 227 13.82 14.72 -15.00
CA ILE A 227 14.55 15.36 -16.10
C ILE A 227 14.66 14.51 -17.36
N ASP A 228 13.88 13.45 -17.49
CA ASP A 228 13.82 12.56 -18.65
C ASP A 228 15.14 11.85 -18.96
N ASP A 229 15.95 11.51 -17.94
CA ASP A 229 17.18 10.75 -18.16
C ASP A 229 16.90 9.39 -18.81
N PRO A 230 17.55 9.05 -19.93
CA PRO A 230 17.26 7.84 -20.66
C PRO A 230 17.47 6.54 -19.87
N GLY A 231 18.46 6.51 -18.96
CA GLY A 231 18.75 5.36 -18.11
C GLY A 231 17.71 5.17 -17.03
N ALA A 232 17.32 6.26 -16.35
CA ALA A 232 16.28 6.23 -15.33
C ALA A 232 14.90 5.88 -15.93
N LEU A 233 14.56 6.43 -17.10
CA LEU A 233 13.35 6.05 -17.82
C LEU A 233 13.39 4.59 -18.32
N ALA A 234 14.55 4.04 -18.71
CA ALA A 234 14.68 2.64 -19.09
C ALA A 234 14.45 1.72 -17.88
N ALA A 235 14.98 2.08 -16.69
CA ALA A 235 14.72 1.35 -15.45
C ALA A 235 13.22 1.34 -15.12
N LEU A 236 12.57 2.50 -15.23
CA LEU A 236 11.14 2.65 -14.95
C LEU A 236 10.28 1.87 -15.95
N ARG A 237 10.64 1.87 -17.24
CA ARG A 237 9.96 1.04 -18.26
C ARG A 237 10.06 -0.45 -17.98
N THR A 238 11.23 -0.94 -17.59
CA THR A 238 11.43 -2.36 -17.23
C THR A 238 10.54 -2.76 -16.06
N LEU A 239 10.48 -1.92 -15.01
CA LEU A 239 9.61 -2.11 -13.86
C LEU A 239 8.14 -2.07 -14.27
N GLY A 240 7.73 -1.05 -15.04
CA GLY A 240 6.35 -0.89 -15.50
C GLY A 240 5.88 -2.06 -16.37
N SER A 241 6.75 -2.58 -17.23
CA SER A 241 6.45 -3.77 -18.04
C SER A 241 6.13 -4.99 -17.16
N SER A 242 6.91 -5.23 -16.11
CA SER A 242 6.62 -6.32 -15.17
C SER A 242 5.28 -6.16 -14.46
N LEU A 243 4.96 -4.94 -14.03
CA LEU A 243 3.67 -4.61 -13.39
C LEU A 243 2.49 -4.77 -14.35
N GLY A 244 2.65 -4.36 -15.62
CA GLY A 244 1.61 -4.51 -16.64
C GLY A 244 1.27 -5.97 -16.94
N GLN A 245 2.28 -6.84 -17.04
CA GLN A 245 2.08 -8.28 -17.20
C GLN A 245 1.38 -8.91 -15.98
N ALA A 246 1.75 -8.48 -14.78
CA ALA A 246 1.07 -8.91 -13.55
C ALA A 246 -0.40 -8.44 -13.53
N ALA A 247 -0.67 -7.19 -13.91
CA ALA A 247 -2.02 -6.65 -14.01
C ALA A 247 -2.87 -7.41 -15.03
N ALA A 248 -2.33 -7.83 -16.18
CA ALA A 248 -3.04 -8.64 -17.15
C ALA A 248 -3.42 -10.03 -16.59
N SER A 249 -2.54 -10.63 -15.78
CA SER A 249 -2.84 -11.88 -15.09
C SER A 249 -3.95 -11.70 -14.05
N LEU A 250 -3.94 -10.59 -13.32
CA LEU A 250 -5.00 -10.25 -12.35
C LEU A 250 -6.32 -9.95 -13.06
N ALA A 251 -6.30 -9.24 -14.19
CA ALA A 251 -7.50 -8.97 -14.98
C ALA A 251 -8.18 -10.26 -15.47
N ALA A 252 -7.39 -11.25 -15.88
CA ALA A 252 -7.93 -12.56 -16.29
C ALA A 252 -8.64 -13.34 -15.17
N VAL A 253 -8.42 -12.99 -13.90
CA VAL A 253 -9.00 -13.65 -12.72
C VAL A 253 -10.09 -12.82 -12.06
N LEU A 254 -9.90 -11.50 -11.99
CA LEU A 254 -10.71 -10.59 -11.18
C LEU A 254 -11.63 -9.69 -12.02
N ASP A 255 -11.32 -9.50 -13.30
CA ASP A 255 -12.04 -8.61 -14.23
C ASP A 255 -12.38 -7.23 -13.61
N PRO A 256 -11.37 -6.49 -13.10
CA PRO A 256 -11.61 -5.22 -12.44
C PRO A 256 -11.94 -4.14 -13.47
N GLN A 257 -12.66 -3.11 -13.04
CA GLN A 257 -12.90 -1.91 -13.84
C GLN A 257 -11.70 -0.95 -13.82
N LEU A 258 -10.91 -0.97 -12.72
CA LEU A 258 -9.83 -0.01 -12.49
C LEU A 258 -8.64 -0.68 -11.79
N PHE A 259 -7.44 -0.38 -12.27
CA PHE A 259 -6.19 -0.56 -11.54
C PHE A 259 -5.72 0.80 -10.98
N VAL A 260 -5.54 0.88 -9.65
CA VAL A 260 -4.96 2.05 -8.98
C VAL A 260 -3.50 1.75 -8.63
N ILE A 261 -2.59 2.62 -9.06
CA ILE A 261 -1.17 2.51 -8.80
C ILE A 261 -0.78 3.56 -7.75
N GLY A 262 -0.39 3.08 -6.57
CA GLY A 262 0.01 3.92 -5.44
C GLY A 262 1.46 3.68 -5.00
N GLY A 263 1.84 4.32 -3.89
CA GLY A 263 3.17 4.23 -3.30
C GLY A 263 4.19 5.21 -3.91
N GLY A 264 5.40 5.20 -3.36
CA GLY A 264 6.42 6.21 -3.69
C GLY A 264 6.85 6.23 -5.16
N VAL A 265 6.90 5.06 -5.83
CA VAL A 265 7.27 4.97 -7.25
C VAL A 265 6.16 5.53 -8.16
N ALA A 266 4.91 5.49 -7.73
CA ALA A 266 3.77 6.04 -8.46
C ALA A 266 3.84 7.57 -8.67
N GLN A 267 4.68 8.27 -7.89
CA GLN A 267 4.93 9.71 -8.09
C GLN A 267 5.51 10.04 -9.47
N ALA A 268 6.07 9.05 -10.18
CA ALA A 268 6.49 9.22 -11.57
C ALA A 268 5.32 9.46 -12.56
N GLY A 269 4.06 9.30 -12.11
CA GLY A 269 2.87 9.61 -12.88
C GLY A 269 2.78 8.83 -14.19
N ASP A 270 2.48 9.54 -15.28
CA ASP A 270 2.33 8.92 -16.61
C ASP A 270 3.60 8.23 -17.10
N LYS A 271 4.79 8.66 -16.68
CA LYS A 271 6.07 7.99 -17.02
C LYS A 271 6.12 6.55 -16.51
N LEU A 272 5.37 6.22 -15.44
CA LEU A 272 5.17 4.86 -14.95
C LEU A 272 3.91 4.22 -15.54
N LEU A 273 2.78 4.93 -15.62
CA LEU A 273 1.52 4.35 -16.10
C LEU A 273 1.60 3.91 -17.56
N GLU A 274 2.29 4.67 -18.41
CA GLU A 274 2.39 4.33 -19.84
C GLU A 274 3.03 2.96 -20.07
N PRO A 275 4.22 2.64 -19.53
CA PRO A 275 4.80 1.31 -19.71
C PRO A 275 3.98 0.19 -19.04
N ILE A 276 3.25 0.48 -17.94
CA ILE A 276 2.32 -0.49 -17.35
C ILE A 276 1.19 -0.79 -18.34
N ARG A 277 0.53 0.24 -18.87
CA ARG A 277 -0.58 0.11 -19.84
C ARG A 277 -0.15 -0.62 -21.10
N LEU A 278 1.00 -0.28 -21.66
CA LEU A 278 1.52 -0.93 -22.87
C LEU A 278 1.73 -2.43 -22.65
N ALA A 279 2.44 -2.81 -21.60
CA ALA A 279 2.68 -4.23 -21.29
C ALA A 279 1.39 -4.98 -20.90
N PHE A 280 0.45 -4.32 -20.23
CA PHE A 280 -0.88 -4.86 -19.95
C PHE A 280 -1.61 -5.19 -21.25
N LEU A 281 -1.70 -4.23 -22.17
CA LEU A 281 -2.41 -4.40 -23.44
C LEU A 281 -1.74 -5.45 -24.36
N GLU A 282 -0.42 -5.62 -24.28
CA GLU A 282 0.31 -6.67 -25.02
C GLU A 282 -0.01 -8.08 -24.51
N THR A 283 -0.35 -8.21 -23.23
CA THR A 283 -0.50 -9.51 -22.56
C THR A 283 -1.94 -9.82 -22.13
N LEU A 284 -2.87 -8.85 -22.25
CA LEU A 284 -4.27 -9.04 -21.89
C LEU A 284 -4.92 -10.12 -22.78
N PRO A 285 -5.49 -11.19 -22.15
CA PRO A 285 -6.23 -12.21 -22.91
C PRO A 285 -7.46 -11.64 -23.63
N ALA A 286 -7.75 -12.10 -24.85
CA ALA A 286 -8.92 -11.72 -25.63
C ALA A 286 -9.12 -10.20 -25.80
N ARG A 287 -8.03 -9.45 -25.88
CA ARG A 287 -8.04 -8.01 -26.10
C ARG A 287 -8.93 -7.61 -27.28
N GLY A 288 -9.73 -6.54 -27.09
CA GLY A 288 -10.65 -6.03 -28.11
C GLY A 288 -11.98 -6.77 -28.21
N TYR A 289 -12.21 -7.81 -27.41
CA TYR A 289 -13.46 -8.55 -27.36
C TYR A 289 -14.26 -8.33 -26.08
N HIS A 290 -13.71 -7.61 -25.12
CA HIS A 290 -14.36 -7.18 -23.87
C HIS A 290 -13.87 -5.80 -23.46
N PRO A 291 -14.54 -5.09 -22.54
CA PRO A 291 -14.04 -3.84 -21.96
C PRO A 291 -12.67 -4.04 -21.31
N GLU A 292 -11.83 -3.04 -21.41
CA GLU A 292 -10.48 -3.04 -20.80
C GLU A 292 -10.47 -2.20 -19.53
N PRO A 293 -9.82 -2.66 -18.43
CA PRO A 293 -9.67 -1.88 -17.22
C PRO A 293 -8.95 -0.56 -17.46
N GLU A 294 -9.35 0.48 -16.75
CA GLU A 294 -8.61 1.73 -16.68
C GLU A 294 -7.43 1.65 -15.69
N PHE A 295 -6.48 2.57 -15.81
CA PHE A 295 -5.37 2.73 -14.87
C PHE A 295 -5.32 4.17 -14.36
N ALA A 296 -5.19 4.34 -13.05
CA ALA A 296 -5.07 5.64 -12.40
C ALA A 296 -3.95 5.64 -11.35
N ILE A 297 -3.42 6.83 -11.05
CA ILE A 297 -2.55 7.04 -9.88
C ILE A 297 -3.44 7.27 -8.66
N ALA A 298 -3.01 6.75 -7.51
CA ALA A 298 -3.65 6.96 -6.22
C ALA A 298 -3.73 8.46 -5.86
N GLU A 299 -4.89 8.90 -5.36
CA GLU A 299 -5.15 10.31 -5.02
C GLU A 299 -4.77 10.65 -3.56
N LEU A 300 -4.94 9.73 -2.61
CA LEU A 300 -4.75 9.97 -1.17
C LEU A 300 -3.31 9.82 -0.68
N VAL A 301 -2.46 9.22 -1.50
CA VAL A 301 -1.00 9.07 -1.29
C VAL A 301 -0.64 8.60 0.13
N ASN A 302 -0.08 9.47 0.98
CA ASN A 302 0.44 9.12 2.31
C ASN A 302 -0.66 9.01 3.39
N ASP A 303 -1.85 9.50 3.13
CA ASP A 303 -2.95 9.53 4.09
C ASP A 303 -3.91 8.34 3.91
N ALA A 304 -3.76 7.58 2.81
CA ALA A 304 -4.63 6.46 2.47
C ALA A 304 -4.75 5.43 3.61
N GLY A 305 -3.64 5.05 4.26
CA GLY A 305 -3.65 4.08 5.36
C GLY A 305 -4.52 4.52 6.54
N VAL A 306 -4.33 5.75 7.04
CA VAL A 306 -5.10 6.28 8.17
C VAL A 306 -6.57 6.52 7.81
N VAL A 307 -6.84 7.04 6.60
CA VAL A 307 -8.21 7.31 6.13
C VAL A 307 -8.97 5.99 5.97
N GLY A 308 -8.36 5.00 5.34
CA GLY A 308 -8.99 3.70 5.12
C GLY A 308 -9.22 2.93 6.41
N ALA A 309 -8.25 2.93 7.33
CA ALA A 309 -8.41 2.30 8.63
C ALA A 309 -9.58 2.91 9.41
N ALA A 310 -9.68 4.26 9.45
CA ALA A 310 -10.78 4.96 10.11
C ALA A 310 -12.15 4.61 9.49
N ASP A 311 -12.25 4.63 8.15
CA ASP A 311 -13.51 4.35 7.45
C ASP A 311 -13.95 2.88 7.62
N LEU A 312 -13.02 1.94 7.56
CA LEU A 312 -13.30 0.53 7.83
C LEU A 312 -13.85 0.30 9.24
N ALA A 313 -13.25 0.96 10.25
CA ALA A 313 -13.74 0.85 11.63
C ALA A 313 -15.13 1.47 11.79
N ARG A 314 -15.41 2.60 11.16
CA ARG A 314 -16.73 3.25 11.15
C ARG A 314 -17.77 2.35 10.48
N HIS A 315 -17.47 1.83 9.30
CA HIS A 315 -18.37 0.96 8.55
C HIS A 315 -18.72 -0.32 9.33
N TYR A 316 -17.76 -0.88 10.03
CA TYR A 316 -18.00 -2.05 10.88
C TYR A 316 -18.87 -1.69 12.11
N ALA A 317 -18.67 -0.52 12.73
CA ALA A 317 -19.49 -0.07 13.87
C ALA A 317 -20.96 0.18 13.50
N GLU A 318 -21.26 0.50 12.23
CA GLU A 318 -22.60 0.69 11.71
C GLU A 318 -23.35 -0.63 11.43
N THR A 319 -22.63 -1.75 11.37
CA THR A 319 -23.20 -3.08 11.05
C THR A 319 -23.50 -3.94 12.26
N ILE A 320 -23.13 -3.48 13.46
CA ILE A 320 -23.44 -4.10 14.76
C ILE A 320 -24.59 -3.35 15.41
#